data_9d60f5b92eddaf872e5ae8af99707354
#
_entry.id   9d60f5b92eddaf872e5ae8af99707354
#
_cell.length_a   1.000
_cell.length_b   1.000
_cell.length_c   1.000
_cell.angle_alpha   90.00
_cell.angle_beta   90.00
_cell.angle_gamma   90.00
#
_symmetry.space_group_name_H-M   'P 1'
#
loop_
_entity.id
_entity.type
_entity.pdbx_description
1 polymer ?
#
loop_
_entity_poly.entity_id
_entity_poly.type
_entity_poly.pdbx_seq_one_letter_code
_entity_poly.pdbx_strand_id
1 'polypeptide(L)'
;MEITELLQYNDRQELRQWLSSHHATRRDCWVVTYRGKQAPQWAALPYIEVVEEALCHGWIDSTLKRLPDGRLAQRLSPRRPRSHWTDLNINRCLDLERRGLMTAAGRAAIPTDQINETRC
;
A
#
# COMPACT_ATOMS: atom_id res chain seq x y z
N MET A 1 -4.67 5.19 18.00
CA MET A 1 -3.34 5.14 17.39
C MET A 1 -3.02 6.49 16.80
N GLU A 2 -1.88 7.05 17.17
CA GLU A 2 -1.51 8.37 16.71
C GLU A 2 -0.85 8.31 15.32
N ILE A 3 -1.09 9.35 14.52
CA ILE A 3 -0.47 9.49 13.22
C ILE A 3 0.96 9.98 13.42
N THR A 4 1.92 9.18 12.95
CA THR A 4 3.34 9.50 13.06
C THR A 4 3.85 10.29 11.87
N GLU A 5 3.38 9.94 10.67
CA GLU A 5 3.75 10.61 9.43
C GLU A 5 2.53 10.61 8.51
N LEU A 6 2.08 11.79 8.12
CA LEU A 6 0.94 11.94 7.23
C LEU A 6 1.41 12.42 5.86
N LEU A 7 1.17 11.58 4.85
CA LEU A 7 1.53 11.87 3.47
C LEU A 7 0.26 12.26 2.70
N GLN A 8 0.35 13.35 1.95
CA GLN A 8 -0.81 13.85 1.20
C GLN A 8 -0.36 14.19 -0.23
N TYR A 9 -0.74 13.32 -1.18
CA TYR A 9 -0.27 13.38 -2.55
C TYR A 9 -1.44 13.38 -3.54
N ASN A 10 -1.20 13.89 -4.74
CA ASN A 10 -2.12 13.78 -5.87
C ASN A 10 -1.72 12.70 -6.87
N ASP A 11 -0.45 12.26 -6.85
CA ASP A 11 0.11 11.34 -7.82
C ASP A 11 0.72 10.15 -7.08
N ARG A 12 0.36 8.94 -7.50
CA ARG A 12 0.88 7.72 -6.89
C ARG A 12 2.41 7.63 -6.97
N GLN A 13 3.03 8.29 -7.95
CA GLN A 13 4.49 8.30 -8.07
C GLN A 13 5.16 8.95 -6.84
N GLU A 14 4.52 9.93 -6.23
CA GLU A 14 5.04 10.54 -5.01
C GLU A 14 5.05 9.54 -3.86
N LEU A 15 3.99 8.76 -3.70
CA LEU A 15 3.93 7.70 -2.70
C LEU A 15 4.96 6.61 -3.01
N ARG A 16 5.09 6.25 -4.29
CA ARG A 16 6.07 5.26 -4.72
C ARG A 16 7.49 5.70 -4.37
N GLN A 17 7.82 6.95 -4.59
CA GLN A 17 9.15 7.49 -4.25
C GLN A 17 9.38 7.47 -2.75
N TRP A 18 8.37 7.85 -1.97
CA TRP A 18 8.49 7.82 -0.51
C TRP A 18 8.75 6.39 -0.02
N LEU A 19 7.97 5.44 -0.49
CA LEU A 19 8.15 4.04 -0.10
C LEU A 19 9.49 3.49 -0.55
N SER A 20 9.94 3.82 -1.76
CA SER A 20 11.25 3.40 -2.25
C SER A 20 12.39 3.88 -1.35
N SER A 21 12.26 5.10 -0.83
CA SER A 21 13.29 5.69 0.03
C SER A 21 13.19 5.26 1.49
N HIS A 22 12.00 4.88 1.98
CA HIS A 22 11.74 4.74 3.41
C HIS A 22 11.26 3.36 3.84
N HIS A 23 10.89 2.47 2.92
CA HIS A 23 10.26 1.19 3.28
C HIS A 23 11.15 0.31 4.16
N ALA A 24 12.47 0.43 4.06
CA ALA A 24 13.41 -0.40 4.81
C ALA A 24 13.69 0.14 6.22
N THR A 25 13.38 1.40 6.49
CA THR A 25 13.75 2.07 7.74
C THR A 25 12.58 2.60 8.56
N ARG A 26 11.43 2.84 7.95
CA ARG A 26 10.24 3.35 8.66
C ARG A 26 9.34 2.20 9.09
N ARG A 27 8.61 2.43 10.20
CA ARG A 27 7.69 1.44 10.77
C ARG A 27 6.28 1.58 10.25
N ASP A 28 5.90 2.78 9.82
CA ASP A 28 4.58 3.04 9.26
C ASP A 28 4.55 4.40 8.59
N CYS A 29 3.45 4.65 7.88
CA CYS A 29 3.05 5.97 7.43
C CYS A 29 1.53 5.98 7.29
N TRP A 30 0.97 7.17 7.16
CA TRP A 30 -0.44 7.36 6.90
C TRP A 30 -0.60 8.16 5.61
N VAL A 31 -1.49 7.73 4.74
CA VAL A 31 -1.66 8.34 3.42
C VAL A 31 -3.08 8.85 3.28
N VAL A 32 -3.23 10.12 2.92
CA VAL A 32 -4.55 10.69 2.66
C VAL A 32 -5.11 10.02 1.41
N THR A 33 -6.29 9.41 1.55
CA THR A 33 -6.92 8.60 0.52
C THR A 33 -8.40 8.95 0.39
N TYR A 34 -9.04 8.39 -0.61
CA TYR A 34 -10.49 8.47 -0.76
C TYR A 34 -11.02 7.18 -1.37
N ARG A 35 -12.29 6.91 -1.09
CA ARG A 35 -13.02 5.79 -1.67
C ARG A 35 -14.12 6.32 -2.58
N GLY A 36 -14.50 5.54 -3.57
CA GLY A 36 -15.53 5.93 -4.50
C GLY A 36 -14.95 6.64 -5.73
N LYS A 37 -15.85 7.11 -6.58
CA LYS A 37 -15.48 7.61 -7.91
C LYS A 37 -15.08 9.09 -7.91
N GLN A 38 -15.50 9.83 -6.90
CA GLN A 38 -15.29 11.26 -6.86
C GLN A 38 -14.16 11.63 -5.91
N ALA A 39 -13.11 12.26 -6.44
CA ALA A 39 -12.00 12.73 -5.64
C ALA A 39 -12.45 13.93 -4.79
N PRO A 40 -11.92 14.04 -3.54
CA PRO A 40 -12.22 15.21 -2.70
C PRO A 40 -11.52 16.47 -3.23
N GLN A 41 -11.84 17.62 -2.61
CA GLN A 41 -11.25 18.91 -3.00
C GLN A 41 -9.76 19.01 -2.62
N TRP A 42 -9.32 18.23 -1.63
CA TRP A 42 -7.92 18.22 -1.21
C TRP A 42 -7.14 17.12 -1.94
N ALA A 43 -5.81 17.19 -1.87
CA ALA A 43 -4.94 16.18 -2.45
C ALA A 43 -5.17 14.83 -1.75
N ALA A 44 -5.40 13.78 -2.54
CA ALA A 44 -5.63 12.44 -2.03
C ALA A 44 -5.42 11.44 -3.16
N LEU A 45 -5.01 10.21 -2.80
CA LEU A 45 -4.88 9.11 -3.75
C LEU A 45 -6.07 8.16 -3.64
N PRO A 46 -6.53 7.60 -4.77
CA PRO A 46 -7.53 6.54 -4.70
C PRO A 46 -7.06 5.40 -3.81
N TYR A 47 -7.98 4.83 -3.04
CA TYR A 47 -7.65 3.75 -2.09
C TYR A 47 -6.88 2.60 -2.75
N ILE A 48 -7.31 2.18 -3.95
CA ILE A 48 -6.66 1.06 -4.64
C ILE A 48 -5.20 1.37 -4.96
N GLU A 49 -4.88 2.60 -5.33
CA GLU A 49 -3.49 2.98 -5.62
C GLU A 49 -2.62 2.93 -4.37
N VAL A 50 -3.18 3.34 -3.23
CA VAL A 50 -2.46 3.29 -1.94
C VAL A 50 -2.13 1.83 -1.60
N VAL A 51 -3.10 0.93 -1.72
CA VAL A 51 -2.90 -0.50 -1.46
C VAL A 51 -1.88 -1.10 -2.43
N GLU A 52 -1.98 -0.76 -3.70
CA GLU A 52 -1.07 -1.29 -4.72
C GLU A 52 0.37 -0.86 -4.46
N GLU A 53 0.60 0.42 -4.14
CA GLU A 53 1.96 0.88 -3.85
C GLU A 53 2.52 0.22 -2.60
N ALA A 54 1.71 0.01 -1.57
CA ALA A 54 2.12 -0.72 -0.38
C ALA A 54 2.57 -2.14 -0.75
N LEU A 55 1.77 -2.88 -1.50
CA LEU A 55 2.11 -4.24 -1.91
C LEU A 55 3.38 -4.30 -2.75
N CYS A 56 3.60 -3.31 -3.61
CA CYS A 56 4.79 -3.25 -4.44
C CYS A 56 6.08 -3.15 -3.62
N HIS A 57 6.00 -2.69 -2.36
CA HIS A 57 7.15 -2.47 -1.50
C HIS A 57 7.17 -3.41 -0.28
N GLY A 58 6.34 -4.44 -0.26
CA GLY A 58 6.29 -5.39 0.85
C GLY A 58 5.57 -4.86 2.07
N TRP A 59 4.74 -3.87 1.92
CA TRP A 59 3.91 -3.27 2.96
C TRP A 59 2.46 -3.69 2.81
N ILE A 60 1.64 -3.38 3.81
CA ILE A 60 0.22 -3.73 3.84
C ILE A 60 -0.57 -2.57 4.45
N ASP A 61 -1.81 -2.39 3.99
CA ASP A 61 -2.74 -1.47 4.61
C ASP A 61 -3.32 -2.08 5.90
N SER A 62 -3.54 -1.24 6.89
CA SER A 62 -4.11 -1.67 8.16
C SER A 62 -5.25 -0.75 8.57
N THR A 63 -5.01 0.18 9.48
CA THR A 63 -6.04 1.03 10.07
C THR A 63 -6.44 2.16 9.13
N LEU A 64 -7.74 2.40 9.01
CA LEU A 64 -8.29 3.55 8.29
C LEU A 64 -8.87 4.52 9.32
N LYS A 65 -8.47 5.79 9.26
CA LYS A 65 -8.87 6.79 10.26
C LYS A 65 -9.40 8.05 9.57
N ARG A 66 -10.55 8.53 10.05
CA ARG A 66 -11.07 9.82 9.59
C ARG A 66 -10.53 10.93 10.49
N LEU A 67 -9.91 11.92 9.87
CA LEU A 67 -9.37 13.06 10.58
C LEU A 67 -10.48 14.05 10.95
N PRO A 68 -10.24 14.92 11.96
CA PRO A 68 -11.26 15.89 12.37
C PRO A 68 -11.75 16.80 11.26
N ASP A 69 -10.90 17.10 10.27
CA ASP A 69 -11.26 17.96 9.13
C ASP A 69 -11.96 17.21 8.00
N GLY A 70 -12.20 15.90 8.16
CA GLY A 70 -12.90 15.06 7.19
C GLY A 70 -12.01 14.26 6.26
N ARG A 71 -10.70 14.51 6.25
CA ARG A 71 -9.79 13.72 5.44
C ARG A 71 -9.73 12.28 5.94
N LEU A 72 -9.55 11.35 5.03
CA LEU A 72 -9.43 9.93 5.35
C LEU A 72 -7.95 9.53 5.24
N ALA A 73 -7.41 8.91 6.26
CA ALA A 73 -6.01 8.50 6.29
C ALA A 73 -5.89 6.99 6.43
N GLN A 74 -5.14 6.37 5.54
CA GLN A 74 -4.87 4.94 5.52
C GLN A 74 -3.49 4.67 6.08
N ARG A 75 -3.40 3.85 7.11
CA ARG A 75 -2.12 3.42 7.65
C ARG A 75 -1.52 2.31 6.79
N LEU A 76 -0.24 2.45 6.48
CA LEU A 76 0.57 1.44 5.82
C LEU A 76 1.72 1.05 6.73
N SER A 77 2.10 -0.23 6.72
CA SER A 77 3.23 -0.71 7.51
C SER A 77 3.84 -1.94 6.83
N PRO A 78 5.12 -2.24 7.14
CA PRO A 78 5.76 -3.44 6.59
C PRO A 78 4.97 -4.69 6.98
N ARG A 79 4.88 -5.64 6.05
CA ARG A 79 4.27 -6.94 6.32
C ARG A 79 5.14 -7.71 7.29
N ARG A 80 4.50 -8.36 8.25
CA ARG A 80 5.22 -9.23 9.19
C ARG A 80 5.53 -10.56 8.50
N PRO A 81 6.67 -11.18 8.81
CA PRO A 81 6.92 -12.56 8.37
C PRO A 81 5.77 -13.45 8.83
N ARG A 82 5.35 -14.38 8.00
CA ARG A 82 4.23 -15.30 8.28
C ARG A 82 2.88 -14.61 8.42
N SER A 83 2.73 -13.40 7.89
CA SER A 83 1.42 -12.76 7.86
C SER A 83 0.47 -13.55 6.94
N HIS A 84 -0.83 -13.45 7.23
CA HIS A 84 -1.83 -14.10 6.40
C HIS A 84 -1.95 -13.37 5.05
N TRP A 85 -1.90 -14.14 3.97
CA TRP A 85 -2.09 -13.62 2.62
C TRP A 85 -3.44 -14.08 2.09
N THR A 86 -4.29 -13.13 1.70
CA THR A 86 -5.55 -13.43 1.05
C THR A 86 -5.32 -13.67 -0.44
N ASP A 87 -6.21 -14.43 -1.06
CA ASP A 87 -6.17 -14.63 -2.52
C ASP A 87 -6.25 -13.29 -3.25
N LEU A 88 -7.05 -12.36 -2.73
CA LEU A 88 -7.17 -11.04 -3.32
C LEU A 88 -5.82 -10.32 -3.38
N ASN A 89 -5.07 -10.31 -2.29
CA ASN A 89 -3.77 -9.64 -2.26
C ASN A 89 -2.72 -10.35 -3.11
N ILE A 90 -2.74 -11.68 -3.14
CA ILE A 90 -1.86 -12.44 -4.04
C ILE A 90 -2.15 -12.09 -5.49
N ASN A 91 -3.43 -12.06 -5.88
CA ASN A 91 -3.83 -11.73 -7.25
C ASN A 91 -3.46 -10.29 -7.60
N ARG A 92 -3.56 -9.37 -6.64
CA ARG A 92 -3.10 -8.00 -6.84
C ARG A 92 -1.60 -7.95 -7.13
N CYS A 93 -0.81 -8.71 -6.38
CA CYS A 93 0.64 -8.76 -6.60
C CYS A 93 0.99 -9.35 -7.96
N LEU A 94 0.31 -10.39 -8.40
CA LEU A 94 0.52 -10.96 -9.72
C LEU A 94 0.18 -9.96 -10.83
N ASP A 95 -0.90 -9.22 -10.65
CA ASP A 95 -1.28 -8.17 -11.59
C ASP A 95 -0.24 -7.04 -11.61
N LEU A 96 0.22 -6.61 -10.46
CA LEU A 96 1.25 -5.57 -10.35
C LEU A 96 2.56 -6.02 -11.00
N GLU A 97 2.91 -7.31 -10.88
CA GLU A 97 4.08 -7.86 -11.56
C GLU A 97 3.93 -7.78 -13.08
N ARG A 98 2.74 -8.15 -13.61
CA ARG A 98 2.47 -8.05 -15.05
C ARG A 98 2.52 -6.62 -15.55
N ARG A 99 2.11 -5.65 -14.73
CA ARG A 99 2.13 -4.23 -15.09
C ARG A 99 3.50 -3.59 -14.94
N GLY A 100 4.49 -4.34 -14.46
CA GLY A 100 5.85 -3.85 -14.29
C GLY A 100 6.02 -2.91 -13.09
N LEU A 101 5.10 -2.94 -12.13
CA LEU A 101 5.12 -2.03 -10.97
C LEU A 101 5.76 -2.66 -9.74
N MET A 102 5.84 -3.99 -9.67
CA MET A 102 6.39 -4.70 -8.52
C MET A 102 7.87 -4.38 -8.34
N THR A 103 8.32 -4.30 -7.08
CA THR A 103 9.73 -4.08 -6.74
C THR A 103 10.31 -5.34 -6.11
N ALA A 104 11.65 -5.38 -5.97
CA ALA A 104 12.33 -6.49 -5.31
C ALA A 104 11.85 -6.67 -3.87
N ALA A 105 11.63 -5.56 -3.14
CA ALA A 105 11.12 -5.61 -1.77
C ALA A 105 9.73 -6.24 -1.72
N GLY A 106 8.87 -5.90 -2.67
CA GLY A 106 7.53 -6.49 -2.75
C GLY A 106 7.57 -7.97 -3.05
N ARG A 107 8.41 -8.38 -4.01
CA ARG A 107 8.56 -9.81 -4.34
C ARG A 107 9.05 -10.62 -3.16
N ALA A 108 10.00 -10.07 -2.40
CA ALA A 108 10.57 -10.75 -1.24
C ALA A 108 9.53 -10.99 -0.14
N ALA A 109 8.49 -10.18 -0.06
CA ALA A 109 7.45 -10.32 0.95
C ALA A 109 6.41 -11.39 0.60
N ILE A 110 6.31 -11.80 -0.66
CA ILE A 110 5.28 -12.74 -1.12
C ILE A 110 5.74 -14.17 -0.82
N PRO A 111 4.90 -14.99 -0.14
CA PRO A 111 5.25 -16.40 0.10
C PRO A 111 5.38 -17.17 -1.20
N THR A 112 6.52 -17.83 -1.39
CA THR A 112 6.83 -18.54 -2.63
C THR A 112 5.86 -19.69 -2.91
N ASP A 113 5.46 -20.42 -1.87
CA ASP A 113 4.54 -21.53 -1.99
C ASP A 113 3.14 -21.07 -2.46
N GLN A 114 2.66 -19.95 -1.95
CA GLN A 114 1.37 -19.41 -2.35
C GLN A 114 1.35 -18.91 -3.79
N ILE A 115 2.46 -18.35 -4.25
CA ILE A 115 2.59 -17.94 -5.64
C ILE A 115 2.57 -19.13 -6.57
N ASN A 116 3.27 -20.19 -6.22
CA ASN A 116 3.32 -21.41 -7.03
C ASN A 116 1.94 -22.05 -7.16
N GLU A 117 1.16 -22.08 -6.07
CA GLU A 117 -0.22 -22.57 -6.10
C GLU A 117 -1.10 -21.72 -7.03
N THR A 118 -0.91 -20.41 -7.02
CA THR A 118 -1.73 -19.50 -7.82
C THR A 118 -1.41 -19.58 -9.31
N ARG A 119 -0.20 -20.00 -9.66
CA ARG A 119 0.23 -20.13 -11.05
C ARG A 119 -0.24 -21.42 -11.73
N CYS A 120 -0.69 -22.36 -10.96
CA CYS A 120 -1.20 -23.63 -11.48
C CYS A 120 -2.67 -23.59 -11.92
#